data_211b66852e75406517f9878d7bc07785
#
_entry.id   211b66852e75406517f9878d7bc07785
#
_cell.length_a   1.000
_cell.length_b   1.000
_cell.length_c   1.000
_cell.angle_alpha   90.00
_cell.angle_beta   90.00
_cell.angle_gamma   90.00
#
_symmetry.space_group_name_H-M   'P 1'
#
loop_
_entity.id
_entity.type
_entity.pdbx_description
1 polymer ?
#
loop_
_entity_poly.entity_id
_entity_poly.type
_entity_poly.pdbx_seq_one_letter_code
_entity_poly.pdbx_strand_id
1 'polypeptide(L)'
;VTDLRRIGDKLVSRERIQRIVDEILSLRQAGLSQQDVAARIGTDRTFVSRLETLGEVRKGQSIALVGFPVANKEDILKVAREQGVDFTFVLDERERWAFLEDKSGIELFAEVVDLFERLRGHAIVIILGHNRPARIMAALVERQAAVFHLPQAEGREAWFDPERLADLLQGLR
;
A
#
# COMPACT_ATOMS: atom_id res chain seq x y z
N VAL A 1 -3.11 23.95 7.46
CA VAL A 1 -3.13 22.82 8.39
C VAL A 1 -1.74 22.70 8.98
N THR A 2 -1.60 22.94 10.27
CA THR A 2 -0.30 22.98 10.94
C THR A 2 0.18 21.55 11.14
N ASP A 3 1.26 21.17 10.46
CA ASP A 3 1.93 19.87 10.57
C ASP A 3 2.69 19.66 11.90
N LEU A 4 2.54 20.60 12.82
CA LEU A 4 3.23 20.59 14.11
C LEU A 4 2.43 19.83 15.17
N ARG A 5 3.12 18.95 15.89
CA ARG A 5 2.59 18.23 17.05
C ARG A 5 3.31 18.65 18.31
N ARG A 6 2.59 18.99 19.35
CA ARG A 6 3.17 19.26 20.67
C ARG A 6 3.34 17.94 21.43
N ILE A 7 4.58 17.66 21.86
CA ILE A 7 4.92 16.49 22.70
C ILE A 7 5.67 17.03 23.91
N GLY A 8 5.00 17.15 25.04
CA GLY A 8 5.55 17.87 26.21
C GLY A 8 5.82 19.32 25.83
N ASP A 9 7.05 19.80 26.06
CA ASP A 9 7.48 21.15 25.72
C ASP A 9 8.05 21.31 24.29
N LYS A 10 8.05 20.22 23.50
CA LYS A 10 8.61 20.22 22.14
C LYS A 10 7.53 20.35 21.10
N LEU A 11 7.81 21.13 20.04
CA LEU A 11 7.05 21.14 18.80
C LEU A 11 7.75 20.27 17.77
N VAL A 12 7.05 19.25 17.30
CA VAL A 12 7.56 18.25 16.34
C VAL A 12 6.84 18.40 15.02
N SER A 13 7.57 18.58 13.91
CA SER A 13 7.03 18.62 12.57
C SER A 13 7.01 17.22 11.97
N ARG A 14 5.81 16.74 11.62
CA ARG A 14 5.62 15.49 10.90
C ARG A 14 6.28 15.52 9.52
N GLU A 15 6.12 16.62 8.79
CA GLU A 15 6.70 16.79 7.46
C GLU A 15 8.23 16.71 7.48
N ARG A 16 8.85 17.31 8.50
CA ARG A 16 10.30 17.22 8.67
C ARG A 16 10.76 15.79 8.96
N ILE A 17 10.02 15.06 9.81
CA ILE A 17 10.30 13.64 10.08
C ILE A 17 10.18 12.83 8.80
N GLN A 18 9.11 13.00 8.02
CA GLN A 18 8.91 12.29 6.78
C GLN A 18 10.05 12.52 5.79
N ARG A 19 10.46 13.76 5.58
CA ARG A 19 11.61 14.08 4.71
C ARG A 19 12.90 13.40 5.14
N ILE A 20 13.17 13.36 6.45
CA ILE A 20 14.36 12.68 7.00
C ILE A 20 14.27 11.16 6.74
N VAL A 21 13.12 10.56 6.95
CA VAL A 21 12.88 9.13 6.65
C VAL A 21 13.11 8.85 5.18
N ASP A 22 12.52 9.64 4.28
CA ASP A 22 12.67 9.48 2.83
C ASP A 22 14.13 9.64 2.38
N GLU A 23 14.87 10.58 2.98
CA GLU A 23 16.29 10.77 2.71
C GLU A 23 17.13 9.57 3.18
N ILE A 24 16.89 9.05 4.38
CA ILE A 24 17.54 7.84 4.90
C ILE A 24 17.34 6.67 3.93
N LEU A 25 16.09 6.39 3.56
CA LEU A 25 15.76 5.28 2.67
C LEU A 25 16.39 5.43 1.28
N SER A 26 16.40 6.65 0.72
CA SER A 26 17.05 6.94 -0.56
C SER A 26 18.56 6.72 -0.53
N LEU A 27 19.22 7.16 0.53
CA LEU A 27 20.66 6.95 0.70
C LEU A 27 21.01 5.47 0.90
N ARG A 28 20.18 4.72 1.63
CA ARG A 28 20.35 3.27 1.82
C ARG A 28 20.13 2.52 0.51
N GLN A 29 19.13 2.89 -0.27
CA GLN A 29 18.88 2.33 -1.60
C GLN A 29 20.04 2.61 -2.57
N ALA A 30 20.70 3.75 -2.44
CA ALA A 30 21.92 4.09 -3.19
C ALA A 30 23.17 3.31 -2.73
N GLY A 31 23.06 2.42 -1.72
CA GLY A 31 24.14 1.53 -1.27
C GLY A 31 25.01 2.08 -0.14
N LEU A 32 24.72 3.24 0.43
CA LEU A 32 25.49 3.76 1.57
C LEU A 32 25.29 2.85 2.80
N SER A 33 26.33 2.71 3.63
CA SER A 33 26.21 1.96 4.88
C SER A 33 25.29 2.66 5.89
N GLN A 34 24.71 1.93 6.84
CA GLN A 34 23.92 2.52 7.94
C GLN A 34 24.73 3.56 8.73
N GLN A 35 26.04 3.35 8.88
CA GLN A 35 26.94 4.27 9.57
C GLN A 35 27.12 5.58 8.80
N ASP A 36 27.34 5.51 7.49
CA ASP A 36 27.52 6.69 6.63
C ASP A 36 26.24 7.51 6.54
N VAL A 37 25.08 6.83 6.41
CA VAL A 37 23.76 7.49 6.42
C VAL A 37 23.52 8.20 7.76
N ALA A 38 23.78 7.52 8.87
CA ALA A 38 23.62 8.10 10.20
C ALA A 38 24.49 9.35 10.39
N ALA A 39 25.77 9.31 9.99
CA ALA A 39 26.67 10.44 10.04
C ALA A 39 26.18 11.62 9.17
N ARG A 40 25.69 11.33 7.97
CA ARG A 40 25.19 12.34 7.03
C ARG A 40 23.91 13.04 7.49
N ILE A 41 23.00 12.29 8.09
CA ILE A 41 21.71 12.82 8.60
C ILE A 41 21.87 13.48 9.99
N GLY A 42 22.97 13.20 10.71
CA GLY A 42 23.18 13.68 12.08
C GLY A 42 22.41 12.88 13.12
N THR A 43 22.32 11.56 12.92
CA THR A 43 21.69 10.60 13.83
C THR A 43 22.65 9.47 14.18
N ASP A 44 22.18 8.43 14.87
CA ASP A 44 22.97 7.24 15.17
C ASP A 44 22.60 6.05 14.27
N ARG A 45 23.54 5.10 14.12
CA ARG A 45 23.36 3.88 13.33
C ARG A 45 22.16 3.06 13.81
N THR A 46 21.91 3.04 15.12
CA THR A 46 20.83 2.25 15.72
C THR A 46 19.47 2.76 15.26
N PHE A 47 19.32 4.09 15.12
CA PHE A 47 18.10 4.69 14.60
C PHE A 47 17.86 4.24 13.14
N VAL A 48 18.87 4.30 12.28
CA VAL A 48 18.76 3.85 10.87
C VAL A 48 18.37 2.37 10.80
N SER A 49 19.05 1.51 11.57
CA SER A 49 18.76 0.08 11.62
C SER A 49 17.33 -0.22 12.12
N ARG A 50 16.88 0.48 13.17
CA ARG A 50 15.50 0.31 13.70
C ARG A 50 14.46 0.80 12.72
N LEU A 51 14.72 1.89 11.99
CA LEU A 51 13.83 2.39 10.97
C LEU A 51 13.63 1.35 9.85
N GLU A 52 14.71 0.76 9.36
CA GLU A 52 14.66 -0.32 8.38
C GLU A 52 13.85 -1.51 8.90
N THR A 53 14.11 -1.95 10.14
CA THR A 53 13.39 -3.09 10.76
C THR A 53 11.90 -2.80 10.94
N LEU A 54 11.53 -1.56 11.31
CA LEU A 54 10.12 -1.18 11.45
C LEU A 54 9.39 -1.12 10.11
N GLY A 55 10.10 -0.78 9.03
CA GLY A 55 9.56 -0.74 7.68
C GLY A 55 9.72 -2.04 6.88
N GLU A 56 10.34 -3.08 7.47
CA GLU A 56 10.62 -4.33 6.77
C GLU A 56 9.33 -5.09 6.44
N VAL A 57 9.10 -5.30 5.15
CA VAL A 57 8.06 -6.21 4.66
C VAL A 57 8.70 -7.57 4.43
N ARG A 58 8.30 -8.54 5.26
CA ARG A 58 8.87 -9.90 5.18
C ARG A 58 8.41 -10.59 3.91
N LYS A 59 9.36 -11.21 3.20
CA LYS A 59 9.08 -12.04 2.02
C LYS A 59 8.24 -13.27 2.38
N GLY A 60 7.47 -13.76 1.41
CA GLY A 60 6.69 -14.99 1.57
C GLY A 60 5.43 -14.87 2.44
N GLN A 61 4.93 -13.65 2.65
CA GLN A 61 3.69 -13.41 3.39
C GLN A 61 2.47 -13.44 2.47
N SER A 62 1.28 -13.65 3.05
CA SER A 62 0.02 -13.65 2.31
C SER A 62 -0.29 -12.28 1.72
N ILE A 63 -0.68 -12.28 0.44
CA ILE A 63 -0.92 -11.07 -0.36
C ILE A 63 -2.38 -11.01 -0.79
N ALA A 64 -3.02 -9.87 -0.56
CA ALA A 64 -4.31 -9.53 -1.13
C ALA A 64 -4.18 -8.42 -2.19
N LEU A 65 -4.95 -8.52 -3.26
CA LEU A 65 -5.03 -7.53 -4.33
C LEU A 65 -6.46 -7.00 -4.45
N VAL A 66 -6.61 -5.69 -4.40
CA VAL A 66 -7.93 -5.02 -4.44
C VAL A 66 -7.92 -3.89 -5.45
N GLY A 67 -9.00 -3.76 -6.23
CA GLY A 67 -9.17 -2.65 -7.16
C GLY A 67 -10.55 -2.57 -7.78
N PHE A 68 -11.07 -1.35 -7.89
CA PHE A 68 -12.33 -1.08 -8.58
C PHE A 68 -12.47 0.41 -8.92
N PRO A 69 -12.79 0.78 -10.17
CA PRO A 69 -12.84 -0.12 -11.33
C PRO A 69 -11.45 -0.44 -11.89
N VAL A 70 -11.33 -1.56 -12.60
CA VAL A 70 -10.10 -1.97 -13.31
C VAL A 70 -10.47 -2.34 -14.74
N ALA A 71 -10.05 -1.54 -15.72
CA ALA A 71 -10.43 -1.72 -17.12
C ALA A 71 -9.78 -2.96 -17.76
N ASN A 72 -8.55 -3.28 -17.37
CA ASN A 72 -7.81 -4.47 -17.84
C ASN A 72 -7.78 -5.58 -16.78
N LYS A 73 -8.93 -5.84 -16.15
CA LYS A 73 -9.09 -6.79 -15.06
C LYS A 73 -8.47 -8.16 -15.34
N GLU A 74 -8.71 -8.72 -16.53
CA GLU A 74 -8.25 -10.06 -16.89
C GLU A 74 -6.71 -10.16 -16.91
N ASP A 75 -6.02 -9.14 -17.42
CA ASP A 75 -4.56 -9.08 -17.42
C ASP A 75 -4.03 -9.03 -15.99
N ILE A 76 -4.63 -8.20 -15.15
CA ILE A 76 -4.28 -8.04 -13.74
C ILE A 76 -4.51 -9.35 -12.98
N LEU A 77 -5.65 -10.01 -13.16
CA LEU A 77 -5.94 -11.29 -12.52
C LEU A 77 -5.04 -12.43 -13.01
N LYS A 78 -4.62 -12.38 -14.27
CA LYS A 78 -3.65 -13.33 -14.81
C LYS A 78 -2.31 -13.20 -14.07
N VAL A 79 -1.76 -12.00 -13.99
CA VAL A 79 -0.52 -11.72 -13.23
C VAL A 79 -0.67 -12.13 -11.77
N ALA A 80 -1.79 -11.79 -11.12
CA ALA A 80 -2.03 -12.15 -9.73
C ALA A 80 -2.00 -13.67 -9.51
N ARG A 81 -2.62 -14.46 -10.39
CA ARG A 81 -2.58 -15.93 -10.34
C ARG A 81 -1.18 -16.48 -10.56
N GLU A 82 -0.47 -16.01 -11.60
CA GLU A 82 0.88 -16.44 -11.94
C GLU A 82 1.88 -16.15 -10.81
N GLN A 83 1.68 -15.02 -10.14
CA GLN A 83 2.49 -14.60 -8.99
C GLN A 83 1.92 -15.10 -7.64
N GLY A 84 0.88 -15.95 -7.62
CA GLY A 84 0.34 -16.61 -6.44
C GLY A 84 -0.23 -15.66 -5.38
N VAL A 85 -0.93 -14.62 -5.78
CA VAL A 85 -1.70 -13.78 -4.87
C VAL A 85 -2.79 -14.61 -4.21
N ASP A 86 -2.90 -14.53 -2.87
CA ASP A 86 -3.79 -15.40 -2.09
C ASP A 86 -5.25 -14.98 -2.15
N PHE A 87 -5.51 -13.69 -2.26
CA PHE A 87 -6.87 -13.13 -2.35
C PHE A 87 -6.93 -11.99 -3.36
N THR A 88 -7.96 -12.02 -4.21
CA THR A 88 -8.22 -10.96 -5.18
C THR A 88 -9.65 -10.46 -5.07
N PHE A 89 -9.84 -9.14 -5.00
CA PHE A 89 -11.12 -8.47 -5.14
C PHE A 89 -10.96 -7.35 -6.18
N VAL A 90 -11.13 -7.73 -7.44
CA VAL A 90 -10.93 -6.83 -8.59
C VAL A 90 -12.20 -6.81 -9.41
N LEU A 91 -12.80 -5.64 -9.52
CA LEU A 91 -14.04 -5.42 -10.28
C LEU A 91 -13.77 -4.49 -11.47
N ASP A 92 -14.35 -4.81 -12.61
CA ASP A 92 -14.47 -3.87 -13.71
C ASP A 92 -15.60 -2.84 -13.44
N GLU A 93 -15.81 -1.90 -14.35
CA GLU A 93 -16.83 -0.85 -14.18
C GLU A 93 -18.25 -1.43 -14.11
N ARG A 94 -18.57 -2.44 -14.91
CA ARG A 94 -19.88 -3.09 -14.92
C ARG A 94 -20.12 -3.84 -13.61
N GLU A 95 -19.16 -4.63 -13.19
CA GLU A 95 -19.23 -5.39 -11.93
C GLU A 95 -19.30 -4.46 -10.71
N ARG A 96 -18.60 -3.34 -10.75
CA ARG A 96 -18.66 -2.33 -9.70
C ARG A 96 -20.09 -1.76 -9.56
N TRP A 97 -20.74 -1.46 -10.65
CA TRP A 97 -22.13 -0.99 -10.63
C TRP A 97 -23.08 -2.07 -10.14
N ALA A 98 -22.98 -3.30 -10.66
CA ALA A 98 -23.78 -4.43 -10.18
C ALA A 98 -23.58 -4.67 -8.67
N PHE A 99 -22.34 -4.58 -8.17
CA PHE A 99 -22.05 -4.68 -6.74
C PHE A 99 -22.75 -3.62 -5.90
N LEU A 100 -22.94 -2.39 -6.44
CA LEU A 100 -23.55 -1.27 -5.74
C LEU A 100 -25.08 -1.21 -5.86
N GLU A 101 -25.64 -1.59 -7.01
CA GLU A 101 -27.05 -1.36 -7.35
C GLU A 101 -27.96 -2.54 -6.97
N ASP A 102 -27.44 -3.77 -7.03
CA ASP A 102 -28.24 -4.99 -6.82
C ASP A 102 -28.50 -5.32 -5.33
N LYS A 103 -28.05 -4.45 -4.40
CA LYS A 103 -28.09 -4.74 -2.96
C LYS A 103 -28.75 -3.62 -2.16
N SER A 104 -29.40 -4.02 -1.09
CA SER A 104 -29.82 -3.06 -0.06
C SER A 104 -28.60 -2.45 0.65
N GLY A 105 -28.77 -1.26 1.22
CA GLY A 105 -27.68 -0.62 1.96
C GLY A 105 -27.10 -1.48 3.10
N ILE A 106 -27.93 -2.34 3.73
CA ILE A 106 -27.51 -3.25 4.80
C ILE A 106 -26.65 -4.38 4.25
N GLU A 107 -27.07 -4.99 3.14
CA GLU A 107 -26.30 -6.05 2.46
C GLU A 107 -24.96 -5.54 1.94
N LEU A 108 -24.97 -4.36 1.31
CA LEU A 108 -23.73 -3.71 0.87
C LEU A 108 -22.77 -3.43 2.03
N PHE A 109 -23.29 -2.94 3.16
CA PHE A 109 -22.49 -2.70 4.36
C PHE A 109 -21.89 -4.00 4.90
N ALA A 110 -22.67 -5.07 4.98
CA ALA A 110 -22.18 -6.37 5.44
C ALA A 110 -21.05 -6.89 4.54
N GLU A 111 -21.20 -6.83 3.21
CA GLU A 111 -20.16 -7.27 2.29
C GLU A 111 -18.88 -6.42 2.35
N VAL A 112 -19.03 -5.13 2.56
CA VAL A 112 -17.87 -4.25 2.77
C VAL A 112 -17.14 -4.62 4.06
N VAL A 113 -17.85 -4.91 5.14
CA VAL A 113 -17.26 -5.38 6.40
C VAL A 113 -16.53 -6.71 6.19
N ASP A 114 -17.17 -7.69 5.53
CA ASP A 114 -16.57 -8.98 5.21
C ASP A 114 -15.30 -8.83 4.35
N LEU A 115 -15.33 -7.93 3.37
CA LEU A 115 -14.15 -7.62 2.57
C LEU A 115 -12.99 -7.10 3.45
N PHE A 116 -13.28 -6.17 4.36
CA PHE A 116 -12.26 -5.66 5.28
C PHE A 116 -11.69 -6.73 6.20
N GLU A 117 -12.53 -7.62 6.72
CA GLU A 117 -12.08 -8.74 7.55
C GLU A 117 -11.13 -9.67 6.77
N ARG A 118 -11.45 -9.98 5.52
CA ARG A 118 -10.57 -10.75 4.64
C ARG A 118 -9.24 -10.05 4.39
N LEU A 119 -9.28 -8.75 4.07
CA LEU A 119 -8.06 -7.98 3.82
C LEU A 119 -7.14 -7.91 5.05
N ARG A 120 -7.72 -7.77 6.23
CA ARG A 120 -6.98 -7.76 7.50
C ARG A 120 -6.29 -9.10 7.83
N GLY A 121 -6.75 -10.18 7.24
CA GLY A 121 -6.13 -11.51 7.35
C GLY A 121 -4.83 -11.64 6.56
N HIS A 122 -4.51 -10.68 5.69
CA HIS A 122 -3.31 -10.70 4.85
C HIS A 122 -2.24 -9.75 5.39
N ALA A 123 -0.98 -10.16 5.26
CA ALA A 123 0.14 -9.34 5.70
C ALA A 123 0.45 -8.19 4.74
N ILE A 124 0.10 -8.36 3.47
CA ILE A 124 0.32 -7.39 2.40
C ILE A 124 -1.00 -7.17 1.66
N VAL A 125 -1.36 -5.90 1.45
CA VAL A 125 -2.50 -5.51 0.63
C VAL A 125 -2.04 -4.57 -0.47
N ILE A 126 -2.25 -4.99 -1.72
CA ILE A 126 -2.01 -4.15 -2.90
C ILE A 126 -3.33 -3.53 -3.32
N ILE A 127 -3.34 -2.21 -3.42
CA ILE A 127 -4.52 -1.44 -3.81
C ILE A 127 -4.26 -0.82 -5.18
N LEU A 128 -5.14 -1.12 -6.14
CA LEU A 128 -5.11 -0.54 -7.47
C LEU A 128 -5.79 0.84 -7.45
N GLY A 129 -5.00 1.89 -7.69
CA GLY A 129 -5.44 3.27 -7.76
C GLY A 129 -5.20 4.10 -6.51
N HIS A 130 -5.50 5.40 -6.64
CA HIS A 130 -5.38 6.41 -5.59
C HIS A 130 -6.68 7.21 -5.37
N ASN A 131 -7.81 6.71 -5.87
CA ASN A 131 -9.11 7.35 -5.69
C ASN A 131 -9.54 7.36 -4.20
N ARG A 132 -10.58 8.12 -3.90
CA ARG A 132 -11.05 8.27 -2.51
C ARG A 132 -11.40 6.95 -1.83
N PRO A 133 -12.12 5.99 -2.47
CA PRO A 133 -12.36 4.66 -1.89
C PRO A 133 -11.07 3.90 -1.59
N ALA A 134 -10.11 3.88 -2.51
CA ALA A 134 -8.82 3.21 -2.31
C ALA A 134 -8.06 3.77 -1.10
N ARG A 135 -8.07 5.10 -0.92
CA ARG A 135 -7.43 5.77 0.23
C ARG A 135 -8.12 5.45 1.56
N ILE A 136 -9.46 5.36 1.57
CA ILE A 136 -10.21 4.97 2.78
C ILE A 136 -9.88 3.52 3.14
N MET A 137 -9.87 2.63 2.14
CA MET A 137 -9.52 1.23 2.33
C MET A 137 -8.11 1.07 2.90
N ALA A 138 -7.12 1.75 2.31
CA ALA A 138 -5.76 1.78 2.83
C ALA A 138 -5.72 2.16 4.30
N ALA A 139 -6.33 3.27 4.67
CA ALA A 139 -6.34 3.77 6.06
C ALA A 139 -6.98 2.79 7.06
N LEU A 140 -7.90 1.93 6.62
CA LEU A 140 -8.55 0.92 7.47
C LEU A 140 -7.71 -0.34 7.66
N VAL A 141 -6.80 -0.67 6.73
CA VAL A 141 -5.97 -1.88 6.79
C VAL A 141 -4.50 -1.62 7.18
N GLU A 142 -3.98 -0.39 7.01
CA GLU A 142 -2.58 0.00 7.27
C GLU A 142 -2.02 -0.41 8.64
N ARG A 143 -2.89 -0.56 9.65
CA ARG A 143 -2.45 -0.94 11.01
C ARG A 143 -2.07 -2.42 11.13
N GLN A 144 -2.46 -3.25 10.18
CA GLN A 144 -2.39 -4.71 10.27
C GLN A 144 -1.67 -5.34 9.07
N ALA A 145 -1.62 -4.62 7.94
CA ALA A 145 -0.98 -5.07 6.72
C ALA A 145 -0.08 -3.98 6.14
N ALA A 146 0.96 -4.37 5.42
CA ALA A 146 1.70 -3.46 4.57
C ALA A 146 0.85 -3.13 3.33
N VAL A 147 0.60 -1.84 3.08
CA VAL A 147 -0.25 -1.39 1.97
C VAL A 147 0.59 -0.81 0.85
N PHE A 148 0.42 -1.35 -0.34
CA PHE A 148 1.04 -0.86 -1.55
C PHE A 148 -0.01 -0.30 -2.50
N HIS A 149 0.28 0.83 -3.12
CA HIS A 149 -0.56 1.42 -4.14
C HIS A 149 0.07 1.24 -5.51
N LEU A 150 -0.67 0.61 -6.42
CA LEU A 150 -0.34 0.60 -7.83
C LEU A 150 -1.12 1.73 -8.51
N PRO A 151 -0.42 2.78 -9.00
CA PRO A 151 -1.10 3.90 -9.64
C PRO A 151 -1.70 3.49 -10.98
N GLN A 152 -2.74 4.20 -11.37
CA GLN A 152 -3.35 4.15 -12.69
C GLN A 152 -2.33 4.55 -13.75
N ALA A 153 -2.34 3.92 -14.91
CA ALA A 153 -1.46 4.30 -16.02
C ALA A 153 -1.88 5.67 -16.59
N GLU A 154 -0.91 6.48 -16.96
CA GLU A 154 -1.16 7.79 -17.53
C GLU A 154 -1.99 7.70 -18.82
N GLY A 155 -2.96 8.59 -18.96
CA GLY A 155 -3.82 8.69 -20.14
C GLY A 155 -4.82 7.54 -20.33
N ARG A 156 -4.95 6.61 -19.38
CA ARG A 156 -5.88 5.49 -19.44
C ARG A 156 -6.68 5.37 -18.15
N GLU A 157 -7.97 5.63 -18.22
CA GLU A 157 -8.85 5.53 -17.07
C GLU A 157 -8.96 4.08 -16.58
N ALA A 158 -8.78 3.88 -15.29
CA ALA A 158 -8.87 2.58 -14.59
C ALA A 158 -8.00 1.44 -15.19
N TRP A 159 -6.98 1.78 -15.99
CA TRP A 159 -6.04 0.82 -16.52
C TRP A 159 -4.76 0.80 -15.67
N PHE A 160 -4.28 -0.39 -15.35
CA PHE A 160 -3.08 -0.61 -14.53
C PHE A 160 -2.07 -1.45 -15.30
N ASP A 161 -0.79 -1.11 -15.13
CA ASP A 161 0.29 -1.78 -15.82
C ASP A 161 0.55 -3.18 -15.22
N PRO A 162 0.33 -4.28 -16.00
CA PRO A 162 0.56 -5.63 -15.52
C PRO A 162 2.03 -5.93 -15.20
N GLU A 163 2.97 -5.32 -15.92
CA GLU A 163 4.41 -5.52 -15.69
C GLU A 163 4.82 -4.91 -14.36
N ARG A 164 4.34 -3.70 -14.06
CA ARG A 164 4.57 -3.07 -12.76
C ARG A 164 3.98 -3.87 -11.59
N LEU A 165 2.83 -4.49 -11.80
CA LEU A 165 2.25 -5.38 -10.79
C LEU A 165 3.13 -6.63 -10.60
N ALA A 166 3.61 -7.22 -11.70
CA ALA A 166 4.49 -8.39 -11.64
C ALA A 166 5.81 -8.06 -10.92
N ASP A 167 6.45 -6.94 -11.25
CA ASP A 167 7.69 -6.48 -10.60
C ASP A 167 7.48 -6.26 -9.09
N LEU A 168 6.38 -5.61 -8.71
CA LEU A 168 6.03 -5.41 -7.31
C LEU A 168 5.87 -6.75 -6.57
N LEU A 169 5.10 -7.68 -7.14
CA LEU A 169 4.85 -9.00 -6.55
C LEU A 169 6.13 -9.84 -6.43
N GLN A 170 7.03 -9.79 -7.44
CA GLN A 170 8.34 -10.46 -7.38
C GLN A 170 9.22 -9.86 -6.28
N GLY A 171 9.17 -8.55 -6.08
CA GLY A 171 9.89 -7.88 -5.00
C GLY A 171 9.42 -8.25 -3.59
N LEU A 172 8.15 -8.68 -3.45
CA LEU A 172 7.50 -9.07 -2.19
C LEU A 172 7.68 -10.57 -1.84
N ARG A 173 8.23 -11.36 -2.74
CA ARG A 173 8.56 -12.78 -2.58
C ARG A 173 10.04 -12.99 -2.44
#